data_6f975072225b32fe8ccdeae2f206b7e4
#
_entry.id   6f975072225b32fe8ccdeae2f206b7e4
#
_cell.length_a   1.000
_cell.length_b   1.000
_cell.length_c   1.000
_cell.angle_alpha   90.00
_cell.angle_beta   90.00
_cell.angle_gamma   90.00
#
_symmetry.space_group_name_H-M   'P 1'
#
loop_
_entity.id
_entity.type
_entity.pdbx_description
1 polymer ?
#
loop_
_entity_poly.entity_id
_entity_poly.type
_entity_poly.pdbx_seq_one_letter_code
_entity_poly.pdbx_strand_id
1 'polypeptide(L)'
;MLKDRFPMAAALIMLAAIMGPEVLTAQIDPGPLVEKTFGEGLPRDADSFLFTDDQYPVWPLTPEQAPYASISGTRMKQQVVDLGQIALRYRDLGNKWWGRLPGTSAGREGMAYMTSAFEALGLAVEHFPYVLPSDWRPSDWAASYTAADGSTIELTTAFPVSGTKATGSQTIEAEAIWVGVGAGADFRGRDVAGKAVVIYSVFVPGGRSHSASDRANLFNANTRAAELGAAMVVNVMGVPGNGQFQPEGGLREIPQFTLSMDEGFALRERLDWGETVRLSFRLEVDVVQDLETEYTIATLPGVSDEEIVIMTHTDGYFQAATDNAAGMASALEIARFYAQKP
;
A
#
# COMPACT_ATOMS: atom_id res chain seq x y z
N MET A 1 -46.44 12.39 -29.76
CA MET A 1 -45.81 11.78 -28.62
C MET A 1 -44.45 12.40 -28.42
N LEU A 2 -44.38 13.54 -27.74
CA LEU A 2 -43.15 14.23 -27.35
C LEU A 2 -42.69 13.63 -26.01
N LYS A 3 -41.46 13.15 -25.97
CA LYS A 3 -40.74 12.79 -24.71
C LYS A 3 -39.93 13.99 -24.28
N ASP A 4 -40.38 14.66 -23.25
CA ASP A 4 -39.64 15.73 -22.59
C ASP A 4 -38.39 15.19 -21.91
N ARG A 5 -37.22 15.60 -22.38
CA ARG A 5 -35.94 15.47 -21.68
C ARG A 5 -35.71 16.76 -20.94
N PHE A 6 -35.88 16.76 -19.61
CA PHE A 6 -35.36 17.80 -18.75
C PHE A 6 -33.85 17.59 -18.55
N PRO A 7 -33.00 18.56 -18.79
CA PRO A 7 -31.57 18.41 -18.54
C PRO A 7 -31.27 18.51 -17.04
N MET A 8 -30.53 17.55 -16.53
CA MET A 8 -30.05 17.46 -15.13
C MET A 8 -29.33 18.72 -14.61
N ALA A 9 -28.90 19.61 -15.50
CA ALA A 9 -28.26 20.87 -15.14
C ALA A 9 -29.21 21.88 -14.48
N ALA A 10 -30.51 21.81 -14.75
CA ALA A 10 -31.49 22.72 -14.14
C ALA A 10 -31.81 22.37 -12.68
N ALA A 11 -31.67 21.11 -12.29
CA ALA A 11 -31.92 20.67 -10.92
C ALA A 11 -30.81 21.09 -9.94
N LEU A 12 -29.56 21.19 -10.44
CA LEU A 12 -28.41 21.61 -9.60
C LEU A 12 -28.44 23.13 -9.31
N ILE A 13 -28.94 23.94 -10.24
CA ILE A 13 -29.05 25.40 -10.09
C ILE A 13 -30.21 25.78 -9.15
N MET A 14 -31.28 24.98 -9.11
CA MET A 14 -32.39 25.22 -8.16
C MET A 14 -32.04 24.84 -6.72
N LEU A 15 -31.16 23.86 -6.49
CA LEU A 15 -30.72 23.52 -5.13
C LEU A 15 -29.78 24.59 -4.54
N ALA A 16 -28.97 25.23 -5.37
CA ALA A 16 -28.08 26.31 -4.94
C ALA A 16 -28.81 27.62 -4.59
N ALA A 17 -30.04 27.83 -5.14
CA ALA A 17 -30.84 29.03 -4.88
C ALA A 17 -31.69 28.92 -3.59
N ILE A 18 -31.83 27.74 -3.02
CA ILE A 18 -32.63 27.49 -1.79
C ILE A 18 -31.71 27.47 -0.54
N MET A 19 -30.42 27.23 -0.72
CA MET A 19 -29.43 27.31 0.36
C MET A 19 -28.85 28.71 0.40
N GLY A 20 -29.26 29.51 1.41
CA GLY A 20 -28.71 30.86 1.60
C GLY A 20 -27.19 30.84 1.75
N PRO A 21 -26.49 31.99 1.55
CA PRO A 21 -25.04 32.09 1.57
C PRO A 21 -24.41 31.65 2.90
N GLU A 22 -25.17 31.48 3.96
CA GLU A 22 -24.69 31.03 5.27
C GLU A 22 -24.29 29.55 5.32
N VAL A 23 -24.77 28.71 4.37
CA VAL A 23 -24.41 27.28 4.33
C VAL A 23 -23.07 27.04 3.61
N LEU A 24 -22.61 28.00 2.83
CA LEU A 24 -21.32 27.92 2.11
C LEU A 24 -20.13 28.44 2.93
N THR A 25 -20.37 29.00 4.11
CA THR A 25 -19.37 29.50 5.03
C THR A 25 -19.32 28.76 6.37
N ALA A 26 -19.93 27.58 6.46
CA ALA A 26 -19.64 26.68 7.56
C ALA A 26 -18.14 26.30 7.44
N GLN A 27 -17.26 27.15 7.98
CA GLN A 27 -15.93 26.73 8.38
C GLN A 27 -16.16 25.48 9.24
N ILE A 28 -15.74 24.32 8.71
CA ILE A 28 -15.53 23.16 9.55
C ILE A 28 -14.43 23.62 10.50
N ASP A 29 -14.81 23.96 11.72
CA ASP A 29 -13.85 24.19 12.79
C ASP A 29 -13.08 22.87 12.93
N PRO A 30 -11.80 22.79 12.53
CA PRO A 30 -11.02 21.61 12.75
C PRO A 30 -10.70 21.57 14.24
N GLY A 31 -11.58 21.09 15.05
CA GLY A 31 -11.49 21.10 16.50
C GLY A 31 -10.05 20.88 17.03
N PRO A 32 -9.78 21.07 18.31
CA PRO A 32 -8.43 21.15 18.90
C PRO A 32 -7.51 19.95 18.61
N LEU A 33 -8.05 18.86 18.10
CA LEU A 33 -7.29 17.68 17.65
C LEU A 33 -6.56 17.90 16.32
N VAL A 34 -7.09 18.70 15.40
CA VAL A 34 -6.46 18.98 14.10
C VAL A 34 -5.34 19.99 14.26
N GLU A 35 -5.51 20.99 15.11
CA GLU A 35 -4.44 21.97 15.41
C GLU A 35 -3.22 21.33 16.09
N LYS A 36 -3.41 20.37 16.99
CA LYS A 36 -2.31 19.64 17.62
C LYS A 36 -1.59 18.68 16.69
N THR A 37 -2.28 18.17 15.66
CA THR A 37 -1.69 17.19 14.75
C THR A 37 -0.91 17.82 13.59
N PHE A 38 -1.24 19.05 13.21
CA PHE A 38 -0.61 19.74 12.07
C PHE A 38 0.29 20.93 12.46
N GLY A 39 0.26 21.39 13.70
CA GLY A 39 1.02 22.57 14.16
C GLY A 39 2.43 22.28 14.71
N GLU A 40 2.67 21.09 15.20
CA GLU A 40 4.00 20.65 15.64
C GLU A 40 4.42 19.53 14.70
N GLY A 41 5.50 19.74 13.95
CA GLY A 41 6.00 18.76 12.98
C GLY A 41 6.06 17.37 13.60
N LEU A 42 5.41 16.41 12.97
CA LEU A 42 5.45 15.00 13.42
C LEU A 42 6.91 14.59 13.58
N PRO A 43 7.29 14.01 14.71
CA PRO A 43 8.64 13.47 14.89
C PRO A 43 8.94 12.49 13.76
N ARG A 44 10.13 12.58 13.17
CA ARG A 44 10.49 11.84 11.95
C ARG A 44 11.10 10.47 12.22
N ASP A 45 11.13 10.03 13.47
CA ASP A 45 11.62 8.73 13.86
C ASP A 45 10.46 7.71 13.98
N ALA A 46 10.69 6.48 13.56
CA ALA A 46 9.68 5.43 13.51
C ALA A 46 9.03 5.15 14.88
N ASP A 47 9.73 5.43 15.97
CA ASP A 47 9.25 5.21 17.33
C ASP A 47 8.19 6.23 17.77
N SER A 48 8.10 7.37 17.11
CA SER A 48 7.18 8.45 17.44
C SER A 48 5.76 8.27 16.89
N PHE A 49 5.54 7.32 16.00
CA PHE A 49 4.20 6.95 15.51
C PHE A 49 3.48 5.92 16.39
N LEU A 50 4.08 5.50 17.47
CA LEU A 50 3.41 4.67 18.46
C LEU A 50 2.49 5.58 19.30
N PHE A 51 1.26 5.77 18.82
CA PHE A 51 0.21 6.33 19.66
C PHE A 51 0.08 5.46 20.89
N THR A 52 0.15 6.05 22.07
CA THR A 52 -0.18 5.34 23.30
C THR A 52 -1.67 5.01 23.30
N ASP A 53 -2.08 3.92 23.93
CA ASP A 53 -3.50 3.51 23.99
C ASP A 53 -4.40 4.60 24.57
N ASP A 54 -3.85 5.52 25.36
CA ASP A 54 -4.52 6.67 25.96
C ASP A 54 -4.89 7.78 24.96
N GLN A 55 -4.37 7.73 23.74
CA GLN A 55 -4.63 8.74 22.69
C GLN A 55 -5.80 8.37 21.77
N TYR A 56 -6.31 7.15 21.86
CA TYR A 56 -7.47 6.75 21.08
C TYR A 56 -8.78 7.05 21.83
N PRO A 57 -9.80 7.59 21.14
CA PRO A 57 -11.10 7.77 21.75
C PRO A 57 -11.67 6.42 22.18
N VAL A 58 -12.00 6.28 23.44
CA VAL A 58 -12.73 5.13 23.94
C VAL A 58 -14.22 5.38 23.69
N TRP A 59 -14.79 4.63 22.75
CA TRP A 59 -16.22 4.69 22.47
C TRP A 59 -16.96 3.87 23.53
N PRO A 60 -17.95 4.46 24.24
CA PRO A 60 -18.75 3.70 25.19
C PRO A 60 -19.55 2.63 24.42
N LEU A 61 -19.48 1.40 24.92
CA LEU A 61 -20.28 0.31 24.36
C LEU A 61 -21.76 0.54 24.66
N THR A 62 -22.62 0.28 23.67
CA THR A 62 -24.08 0.22 23.92
C THR A 62 -24.41 -1.04 24.73
N PRO A 63 -25.60 -1.12 25.35
CA PRO A 63 -26.02 -2.34 26.07
C PRO A 63 -25.94 -3.61 25.22
N GLU A 64 -26.23 -3.52 23.92
CA GLU A 64 -26.15 -4.62 22.95
C GLU A 64 -24.71 -5.03 22.67
N GLN A 65 -23.76 -4.11 22.77
CA GLN A 65 -22.32 -4.34 22.56
C GLN A 65 -21.59 -4.77 23.85
N ALA A 66 -22.21 -4.61 25.02
CA ALA A 66 -21.59 -4.96 26.29
C ALA A 66 -21.03 -6.40 26.35
N PRO A 67 -21.65 -7.43 25.72
CA PRO A 67 -21.10 -8.78 25.67
C PRO A 67 -19.71 -8.87 24.98
N TYR A 68 -19.36 -7.90 24.14
CA TYR A 68 -18.09 -7.85 23.41
C TYR A 68 -17.00 -7.05 24.13
N ALA A 69 -17.24 -6.57 25.34
CA ALA A 69 -16.28 -5.77 26.11
C ALA A 69 -14.90 -6.45 26.36
N SER A 70 -14.85 -7.78 26.23
CA SER A 70 -13.59 -8.52 26.39
C SER A 70 -12.72 -8.55 25.11
N ILE A 71 -13.23 -8.06 23.97
CA ILE A 71 -12.43 -7.84 22.75
C ILE A 71 -11.50 -6.67 23.01
N SER A 72 -10.19 -6.88 22.84
CA SER A 72 -9.18 -5.91 23.23
C SER A 72 -8.34 -5.40 22.05
N GLY A 73 -8.48 -4.11 21.75
CA GLY A 73 -7.64 -3.41 20.79
C GLY A 73 -6.16 -3.42 21.17
N THR A 74 -5.85 -3.35 22.47
CA THR A 74 -4.46 -3.42 22.97
C THR A 74 -3.81 -4.76 22.63
N ARG A 75 -4.51 -5.88 22.80
CA ARG A 75 -3.98 -7.19 22.38
C ARG A 75 -3.82 -7.28 20.88
N MET A 76 -4.79 -6.81 20.11
CA MET A 76 -4.70 -6.77 18.65
C MET A 76 -3.49 -5.94 18.19
N LYS A 77 -3.28 -4.76 18.78
CA LYS A 77 -2.11 -3.92 18.50
C LYS A 77 -0.80 -4.66 18.81
N GLN A 78 -0.70 -5.35 19.94
CA GLN A 78 0.49 -6.13 20.28
C GLN A 78 0.75 -7.23 19.25
N GLN A 79 -0.27 -7.96 18.81
CA GLN A 79 -0.16 -8.98 17.76
C GLN A 79 0.30 -8.39 16.42
N VAL A 80 -0.17 -7.19 16.07
CA VAL A 80 0.31 -6.47 14.88
C VAL A 80 1.80 -6.13 15.00
N VAL A 81 2.23 -5.67 16.17
CA VAL A 81 3.65 -5.39 16.45
C VAL A 81 4.49 -6.67 16.34
N ASP A 82 4.05 -7.76 16.96
CA ASP A 82 4.76 -9.06 16.95
C ASP A 82 4.92 -9.57 15.50
N LEU A 83 3.87 -9.52 14.71
CA LEU A 83 3.90 -9.90 13.30
C LEU A 83 4.81 -8.96 12.48
N GLY A 84 4.81 -7.68 12.77
CA GLY A 84 5.72 -6.71 12.15
C GLY A 84 7.19 -7.01 12.47
N GLN A 85 7.49 -7.44 13.70
CA GLN A 85 8.84 -7.83 14.10
C GLN A 85 9.38 -9.05 13.36
N ILE A 86 8.52 -9.99 12.95
CA ILE A 86 8.92 -11.12 12.09
C ILE A 86 9.48 -10.59 10.76
N ALA A 87 8.78 -9.68 10.13
CA ALA A 87 9.20 -9.07 8.86
C ALA A 87 10.48 -8.24 9.01
N LEU A 88 10.62 -7.48 10.10
CA LEU A 88 11.82 -6.68 10.37
C LEU A 88 13.07 -7.57 10.57
N ARG A 89 12.97 -8.66 11.33
CA ARG A 89 14.09 -9.60 11.46
C ARG A 89 14.53 -10.17 10.13
N TYR A 90 13.57 -10.50 9.24
CA TYR A 90 13.87 -10.99 7.91
C TYR A 90 14.60 -9.94 7.05
N ARG A 91 14.17 -8.68 7.09
CA ARG A 91 14.87 -7.55 6.47
C ARG A 91 16.30 -7.41 6.96
N ASP A 92 16.49 -7.46 8.28
CA ASP A 92 17.77 -7.21 8.95
C ASP A 92 18.81 -8.31 8.65
N LEU A 93 18.36 -9.46 8.11
CA LEU A 93 19.24 -10.47 7.50
C LEU A 93 19.77 -10.07 6.10
N GLY A 94 19.47 -8.88 5.61
CA GLY A 94 19.91 -8.37 4.33
C GLY A 94 18.95 -8.61 3.16
N ASN A 95 17.72 -9.03 3.44
CA ASN A 95 16.72 -9.26 2.38
C ASN A 95 16.12 -7.93 1.91
N LYS A 96 16.45 -7.51 0.69
CA LYS A 96 15.89 -6.30 0.07
C LYS A 96 14.39 -6.44 -0.24
N TRP A 97 13.98 -7.63 -0.70
CA TRP A 97 12.59 -8.01 -0.93
C TRP A 97 12.07 -8.67 0.34
N TRP A 98 11.42 -7.90 1.18
CA TRP A 98 11.12 -8.30 2.54
C TRP A 98 9.66 -8.10 2.95
N GLY A 99 9.25 -8.91 3.90
CA GLY A 99 7.91 -9.02 4.44
C GLY A 99 7.64 -10.45 4.88
N ARG A 100 6.43 -10.76 5.25
CA ARG A 100 5.99 -12.14 5.48
C ARG A 100 5.50 -12.73 4.17
N LEU A 101 6.41 -12.98 3.25
CA LEU A 101 6.07 -13.40 1.88
C LEU A 101 6.01 -14.94 1.78
N PRO A 102 5.13 -15.50 0.91
CA PRO A 102 5.04 -16.94 0.69
C PRO A 102 6.40 -17.56 0.39
N GLY A 103 6.67 -18.76 0.94
CA GLY A 103 7.91 -19.49 0.73
C GLY A 103 9.16 -18.89 1.38
N THR A 104 9.09 -17.73 2.05
CA THR A 104 10.18 -17.18 2.85
C THR A 104 10.15 -17.71 4.29
N SER A 105 11.27 -17.56 5.02
CA SER A 105 11.29 -17.91 6.45
C SER A 105 10.31 -17.03 7.25
N ALA A 106 10.19 -15.75 6.92
CA ALA A 106 9.25 -14.84 7.55
C ALA A 106 7.78 -15.21 7.28
N GLY A 107 7.47 -15.65 6.05
CA GLY A 107 6.13 -16.14 5.71
C GLY A 107 5.75 -17.37 6.55
N ARG A 108 6.68 -18.35 6.63
CA ARG A 108 6.48 -19.55 7.48
C ARG A 108 6.37 -19.21 8.96
N GLU A 109 7.18 -18.29 9.47
CA GLU A 109 7.11 -17.84 10.86
C GLU A 109 5.77 -17.14 11.17
N GLY A 110 5.27 -16.30 10.25
CA GLY A 110 3.96 -15.66 10.36
C GLY A 110 2.81 -16.68 10.40
N MET A 111 2.87 -17.72 9.55
CA MET A 111 1.92 -18.82 9.57
C MET A 111 1.98 -19.59 10.89
N ALA A 112 3.17 -19.95 11.36
CA ALA A 112 3.37 -20.65 12.63
C ALA A 112 2.88 -19.83 13.82
N TYR A 113 3.03 -18.50 13.79
CA TYR A 113 2.48 -17.60 14.80
C TYR A 113 0.95 -17.75 14.90
N MET A 114 0.25 -17.70 13.77
CA MET A 114 -1.21 -17.85 13.73
C MET A 114 -1.64 -19.24 14.19
N THR A 115 -1.02 -20.30 13.67
CA THR A 115 -1.31 -21.68 14.04
C THR A 115 -1.18 -21.90 15.54
N SER A 116 -0.03 -21.53 16.12
CA SER A 116 0.23 -21.68 17.56
C SER A 116 -0.76 -20.88 18.41
N ALA A 117 -1.16 -19.70 17.96
CA ALA A 117 -2.13 -18.88 18.67
C ALA A 117 -3.54 -19.51 18.66
N PHE A 118 -3.98 -20.08 17.54
CA PHE A 118 -5.26 -20.80 17.46
C PHE A 118 -5.25 -22.08 18.29
N GLU A 119 -4.17 -22.87 18.26
CA GLU A 119 -4.00 -24.07 19.06
C GLU A 119 -4.03 -23.74 20.58
N ALA A 120 -3.37 -22.65 20.99
CA ALA A 120 -3.39 -22.17 22.37
C ALA A 120 -4.80 -21.77 22.86
N LEU A 121 -5.70 -21.43 21.97
CA LEU A 121 -7.11 -21.18 22.24
C LEU A 121 -7.96 -22.46 22.23
N GLY A 122 -7.37 -23.62 21.92
CA GLY A 122 -8.06 -24.91 21.87
C GLY A 122 -8.79 -25.20 20.56
N LEU A 123 -8.53 -24.43 19.50
CA LEU A 123 -9.08 -24.71 18.18
C LEU A 123 -8.36 -25.90 17.54
N ALA A 124 -9.09 -26.71 16.75
CA ALA A 124 -8.48 -27.68 15.87
C ALA A 124 -7.92 -26.97 14.64
N VAL A 125 -6.62 -27.15 14.35
CA VAL A 125 -5.96 -26.53 13.19
C VAL A 125 -5.58 -27.58 12.18
N GLU A 126 -5.99 -27.40 10.95
CA GLU A 126 -5.67 -28.24 9.82
C GLU A 126 -4.83 -27.46 8.80
N HIS A 127 -3.86 -28.13 8.17
CA HIS A 127 -2.94 -27.55 7.20
C HIS A 127 -3.23 -28.09 5.80
N PHE A 128 -3.30 -27.20 4.83
CA PHE A 128 -3.59 -27.51 3.44
C PHE A 128 -2.46 -26.99 2.55
N PRO A 129 -1.50 -27.84 2.20
CA PRO A 129 -0.42 -27.45 1.31
C PRO A 129 -0.93 -27.23 -0.11
N TYR A 130 -0.38 -26.24 -0.79
CA TYR A 130 -0.61 -25.98 -2.20
C TYR A 130 0.64 -25.41 -2.87
N VAL A 131 0.62 -25.38 -4.19
CA VAL A 131 1.75 -24.89 -5.00
C VAL A 131 1.31 -23.67 -5.79
N LEU A 132 2.07 -22.59 -5.64
CA LEU A 132 2.00 -21.44 -6.55
C LEU A 132 2.83 -21.77 -7.80
N PRO A 133 2.24 -21.73 -9.01
CA PRO A 133 2.92 -22.17 -10.24
C PRO A 133 4.19 -21.36 -10.52
N SER A 134 4.19 -20.09 -10.22
CA SER A 134 5.36 -19.23 -10.33
C SER A 134 5.24 -18.03 -9.39
N ASP A 135 6.37 -17.55 -8.90
CA ASP A 135 6.48 -16.34 -8.10
C ASP A 135 7.60 -15.46 -8.64
N TRP A 136 7.29 -14.18 -8.87
CA TRP A 136 8.22 -13.18 -9.37
C TRP A 136 8.93 -12.53 -8.20
N ARG A 137 10.26 -12.67 -8.13
CA ARG A 137 11.08 -12.14 -7.02
C ARG A 137 12.22 -11.30 -7.52
N PRO A 138 12.27 -10.01 -7.19
CA PRO A 138 13.46 -9.23 -7.43
C PRO A 138 14.58 -9.71 -6.50
N SER A 139 15.70 -10.11 -7.08
CA SER A 139 16.89 -10.56 -6.35
C SER A 139 17.83 -9.41 -6.04
N ASP A 140 17.95 -8.46 -6.96
CA ASP A 140 18.70 -7.22 -6.72
C ASP A 140 18.19 -6.07 -7.61
N TRP A 141 18.32 -4.85 -7.10
CA TRP A 141 18.03 -3.63 -7.86
C TRP A 141 18.80 -2.44 -7.33
N ALA A 142 18.98 -1.45 -8.19
CA ALA A 142 19.51 -0.15 -7.85
C ALA A 142 18.81 0.93 -8.67
N ALA A 143 18.59 2.07 -8.06
CA ALA A 143 18.10 3.26 -8.73
C ALA A 143 18.87 4.49 -8.26
N SER A 144 19.21 5.36 -9.20
CA SER A 144 19.86 6.64 -8.92
C SER A 144 19.49 7.64 -9.98
N TYR A 145 19.84 8.90 -9.77
CA TYR A 145 19.83 9.88 -10.83
C TYR A 145 21.11 10.71 -10.86
N THR A 146 21.50 11.15 -12.05
CA THR A 146 22.57 12.11 -12.26
C THR A 146 21.97 13.46 -12.56
N ALA A 147 22.33 14.46 -11.74
CA ALA A 147 21.91 15.85 -11.89
C ALA A 147 22.76 16.59 -12.94
N ALA A 148 22.35 17.80 -13.31
CA ALA A 148 23.03 18.61 -14.32
C ALA A 148 24.48 18.97 -13.96
N ASP A 149 24.81 19.03 -12.68
CA ASP A 149 26.17 19.27 -12.18
C ASP A 149 27.06 18.02 -12.19
N GLY A 150 26.54 16.89 -12.64
CA GLY A 150 27.23 15.59 -12.69
C GLY A 150 27.20 14.81 -11.39
N SER A 151 26.58 15.32 -10.33
CA SER A 151 26.41 14.58 -9.08
C SER A 151 25.43 13.41 -9.26
N THR A 152 25.76 12.26 -8.65
CA THR A 152 24.89 11.08 -8.63
C THR A 152 24.25 10.96 -7.25
N ILE A 153 22.91 10.85 -7.23
CA ILE A 153 22.11 10.71 -6.03
C ILE A 153 21.42 9.34 -6.06
N GLU A 154 21.72 8.51 -5.06
CA GLU A 154 21.07 7.22 -4.88
C GLU A 154 19.62 7.41 -4.44
N LEU A 155 18.73 6.62 -5.01
CA LEU A 155 17.30 6.58 -4.66
C LEU A 155 17.06 5.39 -3.71
N THR A 156 17.20 5.64 -2.43
CA THR A 156 17.22 4.61 -1.38
C THR A 156 15.86 3.98 -1.12
N THR A 157 14.78 4.69 -1.45
CA THR A 157 13.41 4.20 -1.31
C THR A 157 12.87 3.52 -2.56
N ALA A 158 13.67 3.50 -3.64
CA ALA A 158 13.27 2.84 -4.87
C ALA A 158 12.92 1.37 -4.63
N PHE A 159 11.71 0.98 -5.05
CA PHE A 159 11.21 -0.39 -4.90
C PHE A 159 10.54 -0.85 -6.19
N PRO A 160 10.91 -2.04 -6.73
CA PRO A 160 10.33 -2.53 -7.98
C PRO A 160 8.83 -2.81 -7.85
N VAL A 161 8.05 -2.47 -8.86
CA VAL A 161 6.64 -2.87 -8.93
C VAL A 161 6.56 -4.35 -9.27
N SER A 162 5.75 -5.11 -8.52
CA SER A 162 5.64 -6.56 -8.71
C SER A 162 5.20 -6.93 -10.13
N GLY A 163 5.93 -7.84 -10.76
CA GLY A 163 5.66 -8.30 -12.11
C GLY A 163 6.18 -7.38 -13.22
N THR A 164 6.88 -6.28 -12.90
CA THR A 164 7.45 -5.40 -13.90
C THR A 164 8.59 -6.06 -14.69
N LYS A 165 8.94 -5.47 -15.84
CA LYS A 165 10.04 -5.96 -16.67
C LYS A 165 11.37 -5.86 -15.96
N ALA A 166 12.09 -6.97 -15.88
CA ALA A 166 13.48 -6.99 -15.44
C ALA A 166 14.41 -6.34 -16.49
N THR A 167 15.51 -5.75 -16.03
CA THR A 167 16.59 -5.28 -16.89
C THR A 167 17.75 -6.30 -16.94
N GLY A 168 17.72 -7.30 -16.08
CA GLY A 168 18.87 -8.18 -15.81
C GLY A 168 20.01 -7.39 -15.18
N SER A 169 21.24 -7.77 -15.51
CA SER A 169 22.44 -7.07 -15.03
C SER A 169 22.68 -5.71 -15.72
N GLN A 170 21.87 -5.34 -16.69
CA GLN A 170 22.02 -4.07 -17.41
C GLN A 170 21.35 -2.94 -16.67
N THR A 171 22.01 -1.77 -16.62
CA THR A 171 21.40 -0.52 -16.18
C THR A 171 20.76 0.18 -17.35
N ILE A 172 19.50 0.54 -17.23
CA ILE A 172 18.80 1.41 -18.18
C ILE A 172 18.95 2.85 -17.69
N GLU A 173 19.32 3.74 -18.60
CA GLU A 173 19.41 5.17 -18.34
C GLU A 173 18.45 5.93 -19.25
N ALA A 174 17.71 6.86 -18.69
CA ALA A 174 16.81 7.72 -19.45
C ALA A 174 16.69 9.11 -18.82
N GLU A 175 16.49 10.12 -19.65
CA GLU A 175 16.17 11.46 -19.17
C GLU A 175 14.81 11.46 -18.47
N ALA A 176 14.73 12.05 -17.29
CA ALA A 176 13.51 12.13 -16.51
C ALA A 176 12.57 13.22 -17.02
N ILE A 177 11.27 12.93 -17.01
CA ILE A 177 10.21 13.90 -17.27
C ILE A 177 9.08 13.74 -16.26
N TRP A 178 8.70 14.83 -15.60
CA TRP A 178 7.55 14.87 -14.73
C TRP A 178 6.26 15.06 -15.51
N VAL A 179 5.27 14.16 -15.35
CA VAL A 179 3.99 14.21 -16.04
C VAL A 179 2.78 14.39 -15.10
N GLY A 180 3.00 14.96 -13.93
CA GLY A 180 1.91 15.20 -12.97
C GLY A 180 1.33 13.91 -12.41
N VAL A 181 0.01 13.78 -12.44
CA VAL A 181 -0.70 12.57 -11.98
C VAL A 181 -0.88 11.52 -13.09
N GLY A 182 -0.36 11.77 -14.29
CA GLY A 182 -0.43 10.85 -15.41
C GLY A 182 -1.80 10.76 -16.07
N ALA A 183 -2.67 11.76 -15.89
CA ALA A 183 -3.91 11.87 -16.64
C ALA A 183 -3.62 12.07 -18.14
N GLY A 184 -4.60 11.77 -19.02
CA GLY A 184 -4.41 11.94 -20.45
C GLY A 184 -4.03 13.37 -20.86
N ALA A 185 -4.45 14.38 -20.10
CA ALA A 185 -4.08 15.77 -20.30
C ALA A 185 -2.60 16.05 -19.97
N ASP A 186 -2.04 15.35 -19.00
CA ASP A 186 -0.66 15.55 -18.55
C ASP A 186 0.37 15.09 -19.58
N PHE A 187 -0.01 14.20 -20.48
CA PHE A 187 0.85 13.74 -21.58
C PHE A 187 0.76 14.60 -22.85
N ARG A 188 -0.27 15.48 -22.97
CA ARG A 188 -0.45 16.27 -24.20
C ARG A 188 0.70 17.24 -24.43
N GLY A 189 1.29 17.17 -25.61
CA GLY A 189 2.40 18.05 -25.99
C GLY A 189 3.73 17.73 -25.30
N ARG A 190 3.81 16.63 -24.58
CA ARG A 190 5.04 16.13 -23.95
C ARG A 190 5.61 14.99 -24.77
N ASP A 191 6.88 15.09 -25.14
CA ASP A 191 7.63 13.98 -25.71
C ASP A 191 8.16 13.10 -24.58
N VAL A 192 7.58 11.91 -24.43
CA VAL A 192 7.95 10.93 -23.40
C VAL A 192 8.66 9.71 -23.98
N ALA A 193 8.80 9.65 -25.31
CA ALA A 193 9.45 8.51 -25.98
C ALA A 193 10.92 8.39 -25.52
N GLY A 194 11.30 7.21 -25.08
CA GLY A 194 12.64 6.92 -24.56
C GLY A 194 12.99 7.59 -23.23
N LYS A 195 12.05 8.22 -22.55
CA LYS A 195 12.26 8.91 -21.28
C LYS A 195 11.86 8.08 -20.06
N ALA A 196 12.38 8.46 -18.91
CA ALA A 196 11.92 8.00 -17.60
C ALA A 196 10.72 8.88 -17.17
N VAL A 197 9.52 8.33 -17.24
CA VAL A 197 8.30 9.07 -16.92
C VAL A 197 8.04 9.03 -15.43
N VAL A 198 8.07 10.18 -14.78
CA VAL A 198 7.85 10.33 -13.33
C VAL A 198 6.42 10.78 -13.09
N ILE A 199 5.66 10.00 -12.34
CA ILE A 199 4.22 10.17 -12.09
C ILE A 199 3.98 10.29 -10.60
N TYR A 200 3.22 11.28 -10.18
CA TYR A 200 2.72 11.38 -8.81
C TYR A 200 1.51 10.47 -8.64
N SER A 201 1.68 9.41 -7.86
CA SER A 201 0.63 8.44 -7.56
C SER A 201 -0.18 8.88 -6.34
N VAL A 202 -1.48 9.04 -6.52
CA VAL A 202 -2.41 9.42 -5.46
C VAL A 202 -3.10 8.16 -4.92
N PHE A 203 -3.17 8.00 -3.61
CA PHE A 203 -3.99 6.95 -3.02
C PHE A 203 -5.47 7.31 -3.17
N VAL A 204 -6.25 6.36 -3.66
CA VAL A 204 -7.72 6.45 -3.68
C VAL A 204 -8.32 5.78 -2.44
N PRO A 205 -9.57 6.07 -2.08
CA PRO A 205 -10.26 5.34 -1.02
C PRO A 205 -10.15 3.82 -1.22
N GLY A 206 -9.75 3.11 -0.17
CA GLY A 206 -9.46 1.68 -0.22
C GLY A 206 -7.96 1.35 -0.34
N GLY A 207 -7.07 2.34 -0.21
CA GLY A 207 -5.62 2.14 -0.11
C GLY A 207 -4.92 1.79 -1.41
N ARG A 208 -5.57 1.92 -2.57
CA ARG A 208 -4.96 1.64 -3.87
C ARG A 208 -4.42 2.91 -4.50
N SER A 209 -3.21 2.84 -5.04
CA SER A 209 -2.67 3.88 -5.91
C SER A 209 -3.48 3.97 -7.20
N HIS A 210 -3.74 5.18 -7.70
CA HIS A 210 -4.41 5.35 -8.99
C HIS A 210 -3.59 4.78 -10.15
N SER A 211 -2.28 4.67 -10.03
CA SER A 211 -1.43 4.07 -11.05
C SER A 211 -1.63 2.55 -11.19
N ALA A 212 -2.19 1.90 -10.17
CA ALA A 212 -2.50 0.48 -10.15
C ALA A 212 -3.99 0.17 -10.44
N SER A 213 -4.83 1.18 -10.66
CA SER A 213 -6.28 1.02 -10.80
C SER A 213 -6.77 1.42 -12.18
N ASP A 214 -7.45 0.52 -12.88
CA ASP A 214 -8.01 0.72 -14.23
C ASP A 214 -9.35 1.46 -14.28
N ARG A 215 -9.81 2.05 -13.19
CA ARG A 215 -11.23 2.41 -13.04
C ARG A 215 -11.65 3.80 -13.49
N ALA A 216 -10.73 4.66 -13.94
CA ALA A 216 -11.05 5.97 -14.53
C ALA A 216 -9.91 6.42 -15.43
N ASN A 217 -10.14 7.46 -16.26
CA ASN A 217 -9.10 8.00 -17.13
C ASN A 217 -7.85 8.57 -16.43
N LEU A 218 -7.88 8.69 -15.10
CA LEU A 218 -6.72 9.00 -14.26
C LEU A 218 -5.83 7.76 -14.06
N PHE A 219 -6.43 6.60 -14.17
CA PHE A 219 -5.84 5.31 -13.90
C PHE A 219 -5.18 4.78 -15.13
N ASN A 220 -4.44 4.14 -15.54
CA ASN A 220 -3.69 3.77 -16.75
C ASN A 220 -2.53 4.72 -17.06
N ALA A 221 -2.07 5.48 -16.08
CA ALA A 221 -0.94 6.39 -16.29
C ALA A 221 0.31 5.63 -16.74
N ASN A 222 0.59 4.49 -16.13
CA ASN A 222 1.73 3.64 -16.45
C ASN A 222 1.58 3.01 -17.84
N THR A 223 0.41 2.47 -18.16
CA THR A 223 0.10 1.91 -19.49
C THR A 223 0.23 2.98 -20.56
N ARG A 224 -0.31 4.17 -20.29
CA ARG A 224 -0.22 5.32 -21.22
C ARG A 224 1.21 5.75 -21.46
N ALA A 225 2.05 5.78 -20.42
CA ALA A 225 3.48 6.07 -20.56
C ALA A 225 4.17 5.03 -21.46
N ALA A 226 3.87 3.74 -21.24
CA ALA A 226 4.40 2.65 -22.06
C ALA A 226 3.96 2.72 -23.51
N GLU A 227 2.67 2.96 -23.78
CA GLU A 227 2.10 3.12 -25.13
C GLU A 227 2.72 4.31 -25.87
N LEU A 228 3.11 5.36 -25.15
CA LEU A 228 3.81 6.52 -25.70
C LEU A 228 5.32 6.32 -25.83
N GLY A 229 5.82 5.11 -25.53
CA GLY A 229 7.22 4.74 -25.74
C GLY A 229 8.18 5.14 -24.63
N ALA A 230 7.71 5.35 -23.42
CA ALA A 230 8.58 5.57 -22.25
C ALA A 230 9.58 4.42 -22.06
N ALA A 231 10.79 4.73 -21.63
CA ALA A 231 11.82 3.72 -21.32
C ALA A 231 11.59 3.06 -19.96
N MET A 232 11.07 3.80 -19.01
CA MET A 232 10.70 3.34 -17.67
C MET A 232 9.64 4.25 -17.04
N VAL A 233 8.98 3.75 -15.99
CA VAL A 233 8.04 4.54 -15.20
C VAL A 233 8.45 4.57 -13.74
N VAL A 234 8.36 5.75 -13.14
CA VAL A 234 8.61 6.01 -11.73
C VAL A 234 7.34 6.53 -11.08
N ASN A 235 6.83 5.79 -10.11
CA ASN A 235 5.64 6.19 -9.36
C ASN A 235 6.05 6.81 -8.02
N VAL A 236 5.92 8.13 -7.89
CA VAL A 236 6.12 8.82 -6.62
C VAL A 236 4.90 8.63 -5.76
N MET A 237 5.06 7.97 -4.63
CA MET A 237 3.93 7.61 -3.76
C MET A 237 3.46 8.81 -2.95
N GLY A 238 2.17 9.15 -3.08
CA GLY A 238 1.55 10.32 -2.44
C GLY A 238 1.27 10.14 -0.94
N VAL A 239 2.23 9.55 -0.21
CA VAL A 239 2.20 9.39 1.24
C VAL A 239 3.40 10.12 1.82
N PRO A 240 3.19 11.07 2.77
CA PRO A 240 4.28 11.84 3.35
C PRO A 240 5.39 10.98 3.94
N GLY A 241 6.63 11.41 3.75
CA GLY A 241 7.82 10.80 4.32
C GLY A 241 8.60 9.93 3.32
N ASN A 242 9.51 9.16 3.85
CA ASN A 242 10.52 8.40 3.11
C ASN A 242 10.29 6.88 3.18
N GLY A 243 9.03 6.44 3.12
CA GLY A 243 8.64 5.03 3.14
C GLY A 243 8.83 4.34 1.81
N GLN A 244 9.11 3.03 1.84
CA GLN A 244 9.07 2.15 0.68
C GLN A 244 7.64 1.66 0.44
N PHE A 245 7.28 1.47 -0.82
CA PHE A 245 5.96 0.98 -1.23
C PHE A 245 6.10 -0.09 -2.31
N GLN A 246 5.24 -1.11 -2.21
CA GLN A 246 5.18 -2.19 -3.17
C GLN A 246 3.77 -2.29 -3.75
N PRO A 247 3.48 -1.69 -4.90
CA PRO A 247 2.25 -1.94 -5.64
C PRO A 247 2.38 -3.21 -6.49
N GLU A 248 1.26 -3.83 -6.74
CA GLU A 248 1.13 -4.96 -7.66
C GLU A 248 0.75 -4.50 -9.07
N GLY A 249 0.90 -5.41 -10.04
CA GLY A 249 0.42 -5.19 -11.41
C GLY A 249 1.37 -4.37 -12.28
N GLY A 250 2.67 -4.58 -12.15
CA GLY A 250 3.67 -4.00 -13.01
C GLY A 250 3.51 -4.39 -14.48
N LEU A 251 3.80 -3.46 -15.39
CA LEU A 251 3.82 -3.71 -16.82
C LEU A 251 5.01 -4.59 -17.20
N ARG A 252 4.77 -5.58 -18.06
CA ARG A 252 5.80 -6.50 -18.52
C ARG A 252 6.67 -5.93 -19.64
N GLU A 253 6.27 -4.80 -20.22
CA GLU A 253 6.90 -4.18 -21.39
C GLU A 253 8.04 -3.26 -21.01
N ILE A 254 7.93 -2.54 -19.89
CA ILE A 254 8.93 -1.58 -19.41
C ILE A 254 9.16 -1.71 -17.91
N PRO A 255 10.37 -1.37 -17.41
CA PRO A 255 10.65 -1.35 -15.98
C PRO A 255 9.84 -0.29 -15.24
N GLN A 256 9.42 -0.62 -14.03
CA GLN A 256 8.70 0.29 -13.15
C GLN A 256 9.21 0.16 -11.72
N PHE A 257 9.28 1.28 -11.03
CA PHE A 257 9.56 1.31 -9.59
C PHE A 257 8.82 2.46 -8.90
N THR A 258 8.69 2.35 -7.60
CA THR A 258 8.14 3.41 -6.76
C THR A 258 9.25 4.20 -6.09
N LEU A 259 8.94 5.43 -5.74
CA LEU A 259 9.74 6.26 -4.83
C LEU A 259 8.86 6.77 -3.69
N SER A 260 9.48 7.06 -2.57
CA SER A 260 8.85 7.85 -1.52
C SER A 260 8.46 9.24 -2.02
N MET A 261 7.57 9.89 -1.29
CA MET A 261 7.19 11.27 -1.60
C MET A 261 8.38 12.23 -1.47
N ASP A 262 9.23 12.05 -0.45
CA ASP A 262 10.38 12.93 -0.19
C ASP A 262 11.41 12.85 -1.33
N GLU A 263 11.84 11.64 -1.73
CA GLU A 263 12.78 11.46 -2.83
C GLU A 263 12.18 11.90 -4.18
N GLY A 264 10.91 11.57 -4.41
CA GLY A 264 10.22 11.94 -5.64
C GLY A 264 10.03 13.44 -5.81
N PHE A 265 9.79 14.16 -4.73
CA PHE A 265 9.65 15.61 -4.77
C PHE A 265 11.00 16.32 -4.87
N ALA A 266 12.05 15.78 -4.27
CA ALA A 266 13.41 16.28 -4.49
C ALA A 266 13.82 16.15 -5.98
N LEU A 267 13.47 15.03 -6.62
CA LEU A 267 13.65 14.85 -8.07
C LEU A 267 12.81 15.86 -8.86
N ARG A 268 11.52 16.02 -8.51
CA ARG A 268 10.61 16.96 -9.16
C ARG A 268 11.13 18.39 -9.09
N GLU A 269 11.61 18.83 -7.95
CA GLU A 269 12.11 20.20 -7.75
C GLU A 269 13.22 20.53 -8.77
N ARG A 270 14.13 19.59 -9.02
CA ARG A 270 15.18 19.77 -10.04
C ARG A 270 14.60 19.90 -11.45
N LEU A 271 13.62 19.07 -11.78
CA LEU A 271 12.93 19.11 -13.07
C LEU A 271 12.14 20.42 -13.26
N ASP A 272 11.49 20.91 -12.22
CA ASP A 272 10.74 22.17 -12.23
C ASP A 272 11.69 23.40 -12.40
N TRP A 273 12.94 23.30 -11.94
CA TRP A 273 14.00 24.30 -12.19
C TRP A 273 14.62 24.21 -13.59
N GLY A 274 14.17 23.25 -14.39
CA GLY A 274 14.63 23.06 -15.77
C GLY A 274 15.97 22.30 -15.87
N GLU A 275 16.38 21.61 -14.81
CA GLU A 275 17.56 20.73 -14.86
C GLU A 275 17.30 19.52 -15.76
N THR A 276 18.30 19.13 -16.53
CA THR A 276 18.31 17.81 -17.18
C THR A 276 18.77 16.76 -16.21
N VAL A 277 17.88 15.86 -15.83
CA VAL A 277 18.16 14.77 -14.88
C VAL A 277 18.09 13.44 -15.62
N ARG A 278 19.09 12.57 -15.45
CA ARG A 278 19.11 11.21 -16.01
C ARG A 278 18.90 10.19 -14.88
N LEU A 279 17.81 9.43 -15.00
CA LEU A 279 17.53 8.30 -14.13
C LEU A 279 18.22 7.05 -14.63
N SER A 280 18.78 6.30 -13.71
CA SER A 280 19.41 5.00 -13.91
C SER A 280 18.66 3.96 -13.08
N PHE A 281 18.31 2.82 -13.68
CA PHE A 281 17.63 1.72 -13.00
C PHE A 281 18.14 0.37 -13.48
N ARG A 282 18.43 -0.51 -12.52
CA ARG A 282 18.77 -1.92 -12.74
C ARG A 282 17.85 -2.79 -11.88
N LEU A 283 17.38 -3.89 -12.45
CA LEU A 283 16.50 -4.85 -11.77
C LEU A 283 16.80 -6.27 -12.24
N GLU A 284 17.27 -7.08 -11.31
CA GLU A 284 17.41 -8.53 -11.48
C GLU A 284 16.24 -9.25 -10.82
N VAL A 285 15.72 -10.26 -11.48
CA VAL A 285 14.53 -10.98 -11.05
C VAL A 285 14.75 -12.48 -11.20
N ASP A 286 14.44 -13.21 -10.16
CA ASP A 286 14.31 -14.64 -10.17
C ASP A 286 12.82 -15.02 -10.26
N VAL A 287 12.50 -15.96 -11.14
CA VAL A 287 11.16 -16.54 -11.19
C VAL A 287 11.23 -17.90 -10.53
N VAL A 288 10.71 -17.98 -9.30
CA VAL A 288 10.63 -19.24 -8.57
C VAL A 288 9.46 -20.04 -9.13
N GLN A 289 9.74 -21.25 -9.63
CA GLN A 289 8.71 -22.17 -10.11
C GLN A 289 8.28 -23.09 -8.98
N ASP A 290 7.00 -23.53 -9.03
CA ASP A 290 6.42 -24.51 -8.13
C ASP A 290 6.68 -24.21 -6.64
N LEU A 291 6.38 -22.95 -6.24
CA LEU A 291 6.59 -22.51 -4.88
C LEU A 291 5.60 -23.17 -3.93
N GLU A 292 6.11 -24.04 -3.06
CA GLU A 292 5.30 -24.67 -2.02
C GLU A 292 4.92 -23.66 -0.92
N THR A 293 3.66 -23.65 -0.57
CA THR A 293 3.09 -22.87 0.53
C THR A 293 1.87 -23.59 1.09
N GLU A 294 1.19 -23.01 2.08
CA GLU A 294 0.01 -23.61 2.69
C GLU A 294 -0.98 -22.53 3.13
N TYR A 295 -2.23 -22.94 3.32
CA TYR A 295 -3.19 -22.22 4.15
C TYR A 295 -3.63 -23.12 5.32
N THR A 296 -4.14 -22.52 6.37
CA THR A 296 -4.64 -23.22 7.54
C THR A 296 -6.11 -22.91 7.80
N ILE A 297 -6.83 -23.88 8.31
CA ILE A 297 -8.19 -23.72 8.80
C ILE A 297 -8.19 -24.03 10.31
N ALA A 298 -8.60 -23.08 11.11
CA ALA A 298 -8.78 -23.25 12.54
C ALA A 298 -10.29 -23.33 12.83
N THR A 299 -10.74 -24.45 13.40
CA THR A 299 -12.16 -24.72 13.64
C THR A 299 -12.49 -24.64 15.12
N LEU A 300 -13.51 -23.85 15.44
CA LEU A 300 -14.15 -23.81 16.75
C LEU A 300 -15.57 -24.40 16.64
N PRO A 301 -15.88 -25.55 17.29
CA PRO A 301 -17.20 -26.14 17.20
C PRO A 301 -18.29 -25.20 17.75
N GLY A 302 -19.40 -25.11 17.03
CA GLY A 302 -20.60 -24.39 17.43
C GLY A 302 -21.70 -25.30 17.98
N VAL A 303 -22.90 -24.72 18.15
CA VAL A 303 -24.09 -25.44 18.64
C VAL A 303 -25.04 -25.88 17.52
N SER A 304 -24.73 -25.53 16.28
CA SER A 304 -25.50 -25.87 15.08
C SER A 304 -24.56 -26.27 13.93
N ASP A 305 -25.15 -26.78 12.85
CA ASP A 305 -24.43 -27.13 11.62
C ASP A 305 -24.18 -25.90 10.70
N GLU A 306 -24.57 -24.71 11.12
CA GLU A 306 -24.30 -23.48 10.39
C GLU A 306 -22.85 -23.04 10.60
N GLU A 307 -22.18 -22.69 9.51
CA GLU A 307 -20.77 -22.26 9.54
C GLU A 307 -20.64 -20.77 9.30
N ILE A 308 -19.79 -20.13 10.10
CA ILE A 308 -19.33 -18.75 9.87
C ILE A 308 -17.85 -18.80 9.54
N VAL A 309 -17.50 -18.38 8.33
CA VAL A 309 -16.10 -18.36 7.85
C VAL A 309 -15.54 -16.96 7.98
N ILE A 310 -14.42 -16.85 8.70
CA ILE A 310 -13.61 -15.61 8.82
C ILE A 310 -12.32 -15.86 8.07
N MET A 311 -12.05 -15.05 7.04
CA MET A 311 -10.84 -15.17 6.23
C MET A 311 -9.91 -14.01 6.45
N THR A 312 -8.61 -14.33 6.49
CA THR A 312 -7.51 -13.36 6.50
C THR A 312 -6.35 -13.97 5.73
N HIS A 313 -5.48 -13.15 5.15
CA HIS A 313 -4.21 -13.64 4.61
C HIS A 313 -3.07 -13.33 5.58
N THR A 314 -1.99 -14.12 5.53
CA THR A 314 -0.86 -14.02 6.47
C THR A 314 0.33 -13.30 5.88
N ASP A 315 0.41 -13.23 4.56
CA ASP A 315 1.47 -12.56 3.85
C ASP A 315 1.30 -11.04 3.84
N GLY A 316 2.37 -10.37 3.50
CA GLY A 316 2.38 -8.93 3.32
C GLY A 316 3.80 -8.39 3.20
N TYR A 317 3.93 -7.31 2.43
CA TYR A 317 5.19 -6.61 2.24
C TYR A 317 5.54 -5.74 3.43
N PHE A 318 6.82 -5.56 3.68
CA PHE A 318 7.35 -4.75 4.77
C PHE A 318 6.85 -5.26 6.13
N GLN A 319 6.54 -4.36 7.03
CA GLN A 319 5.92 -4.74 8.32
C GLN A 319 4.48 -5.24 8.16
N ALA A 320 3.80 -4.86 7.08
CA ALA A 320 2.44 -5.28 6.75
C ALA A 320 1.46 -5.11 7.93
N ALA A 321 1.51 -3.95 8.60
CA ALA A 321 0.70 -3.71 9.79
C ALA A 321 -0.80 -3.66 9.47
N THR A 322 -1.19 -2.88 8.46
CA THR A 322 -2.60 -2.78 8.03
C THR A 322 -2.98 -3.94 7.11
N ASP A 323 -2.10 -4.29 6.16
CA ASP A 323 -2.31 -5.33 5.17
C ASP A 323 -1.22 -6.42 5.29
N ASN A 324 -1.37 -7.49 6.11
CA ASN A 324 -2.65 -7.77 6.76
C ASN A 324 -2.50 -8.22 8.24
N ALA A 325 -1.50 -7.74 8.98
CA ALA A 325 -1.36 -8.10 10.39
C ALA A 325 -2.59 -7.69 11.24
N ALA A 326 -3.24 -6.57 10.88
CA ALA A 326 -4.46 -6.15 11.55
C ALA A 326 -5.62 -7.14 11.32
N GLY A 327 -5.77 -7.69 10.11
CA GLY A 327 -6.76 -8.74 9.81
C GLY A 327 -6.45 -10.03 10.58
N MET A 328 -5.18 -10.43 10.64
CA MET A 328 -4.72 -11.59 11.43
C MET A 328 -5.04 -11.41 12.92
N ALA A 329 -4.70 -10.25 13.49
CA ALA A 329 -4.99 -9.92 14.89
C ALA A 329 -6.49 -9.89 15.17
N SER A 330 -7.30 -9.39 14.24
CA SER A 330 -8.76 -9.40 14.37
C SER A 330 -9.31 -10.82 14.38
N ALA A 331 -8.84 -11.70 13.50
CA ALA A 331 -9.26 -13.10 13.47
C ALA A 331 -8.91 -13.83 14.77
N LEU A 332 -7.69 -13.61 15.29
CA LEU A 332 -7.28 -14.20 16.58
C LEU A 332 -8.12 -13.69 17.75
N GLU A 333 -8.42 -12.41 17.79
CA GLU A 333 -9.20 -11.83 18.90
C GLU A 333 -10.67 -12.28 18.85
N ILE A 334 -11.25 -12.45 17.65
CA ILE A 334 -12.58 -13.04 17.47
C ILE A 334 -12.56 -14.51 17.92
N ALA A 335 -11.59 -15.29 17.49
CA ALA A 335 -11.45 -16.68 17.91
C ALA A 335 -11.32 -16.80 19.43
N ARG A 336 -10.49 -15.97 20.06
CA ARG A 336 -10.33 -15.91 21.51
C ARG A 336 -11.66 -15.59 22.23
N PHE A 337 -12.40 -14.63 21.68
CA PHE A 337 -13.69 -14.24 22.26
C PHE A 337 -14.68 -15.42 22.29
N TYR A 338 -14.79 -16.15 21.18
CA TYR A 338 -15.74 -17.26 21.10
C TYR A 338 -15.24 -18.54 21.78
N ALA A 339 -13.93 -18.79 21.81
CA ALA A 339 -13.34 -19.91 22.55
C ALA A 339 -13.59 -19.85 24.07
N GLN A 340 -13.89 -18.67 24.61
CA GLN A 340 -14.21 -18.48 26.02
C GLN A 340 -15.71 -18.61 26.33
N LYS A 341 -16.53 -18.83 25.32
CA LYS A 341 -17.97 -19.00 25.49
C LYS A 341 -18.32 -20.48 25.54
N PRO A 342 -19.20 -20.89 26.47
CA PRO A 342 -19.64 -22.27 26.56
C PRO A 342 -20.55 -22.67 25.38
#